data_4ced7b43c70d015a8bf0b4c740282ac8
#
_entry.id   4ced7b43c70d015a8bf0b4c740282ac8
#
_cell.length_a   1.000
_cell.length_b   1.000
_cell.length_c   1.000
_cell.angle_alpha   90.00
_cell.angle_beta   90.00
_cell.angle_gamma   90.00
#
_symmetry.space_group_name_H-M   'P 1'
#
loop_
_entity.id
_entity.type
_entity.pdbx_description
1 polymer ?
#
loop_
_entity_poly.entity_id
_entity_poly.type
_entity_poly.pdbx_seq_one_letter_code
_entity_poly.pdbx_strand_id
1 'polypeptide(L)'
;MHKIKLVHILTETDTPREIASIDSVSPVSNYGVEYIQQINVRYKGDDWKINPAVSQSEFTNHGPGHFGAFQSFKKAMLENFTSDIDALVLCECDCIIETPTDFFVEKLNRGVSFCQDYGIEYLSLGSRFVNGFLQSPELEEAPNYPDFYVTNKIILAHCVVLPQSSRQFIMEALEKYSWDSPDIWFNEVFWREGRSRFGIIKERLAHQHEGISLIDNVWKESQ
;
A
#
# COMPACT_ATOMS: atom_id res chain seq x y z
N MET A 1 -9.79 -0.81 -20.68
CA MET A 1 -8.79 -0.22 -19.76
C MET A 1 -9.55 0.23 -18.54
N HIS A 2 -9.12 -0.17 -17.35
CA HIS A 2 -9.75 0.22 -16.10
C HIS A 2 -9.46 1.69 -15.76
N LYS A 3 -10.38 2.34 -15.06
CA LYS A 3 -10.18 3.68 -14.51
C LYS A 3 -9.43 3.55 -13.19
N ILE A 4 -8.12 3.78 -13.24
CA ILE A 4 -7.20 3.57 -12.11
C ILE A 4 -6.65 4.91 -11.66
N LYS A 5 -6.66 5.13 -10.35
CA LYS A 5 -6.02 6.27 -9.69
C LYS A 5 -4.84 5.76 -8.88
N LEU A 6 -3.65 6.31 -9.09
CA LEU A 6 -2.44 6.00 -8.32
C LEU A 6 -2.07 7.20 -7.46
N VAL A 7 -2.05 7.02 -6.15
CA VAL A 7 -1.57 8.00 -5.19
C VAL A 7 -0.19 7.61 -4.72
N HIS A 8 0.78 8.45 -5.03
CA HIS A 8 2.15 8.33 -4.59
C HIS A 8 2.33 9.16 -3.31
N ILE A 9 2.55 8.49 -2.19
CA ILE A 9 2.61 9.08 -0.87
C ILE A 9 4.05 9.48 -0.59
N LEU A 10 4.37 10.78 -0.65
CA LEU A 10 5.70 11.35 -0.52
C LEU A 10 5.90 11.98 0.86
N THR A 11 7.13 11.98 1.36
CA THR A 11 7.48 12.66 2.63
C THR A 11 8.07 14.03 2.39
N GLU A 12 9.00 14.13 1.46
CA GLU A 12 9.65 15.35 0.96
C GLU A 12 10.00 15.12 -0.51
N THR A 13 9.87 16.13 -1.33
CA THR A 13 10.06 15.99 -2.78
C THR A 13 11.51 16.16 -3.24
N ASP A 14 12.44 16.45 -2.34
CA ASP A 14 13.84 16.87 -2.64
C ASP A 14 14.88 15.83 -2.21
N THR A 15 14.50 14.75 -1.57
CA THR A 15 15.46 13.69 -1.27
C THR A 15 15.79 12.90 -2.53
N PRO A 16 17.07 12.47 -2.75
CA PRO A 16 17.41 11.65 -3.92
C PRO A 16 16.58 10.39 -4.05
N ARG A 17 16.15 9.81 -2.92
CA ARG A 17 15.30 8.63 -2.85
C ARG A 17 13.89 8.92 -3.39
N GLU A 18 13.28 10.02 -2.96
CA GLU A 18 11.96 10.42 -3.44
C GLU A 18 11.98 10.85 -4.90
N ILE A 19 13.04 11.54 -5.33
CA ILE A 19 13.22 11.90 -6.74
C ILE A 19 13.26 10.63 -7.60
N ALA A 20 14.08 9.63 -7.22
CA ALA A 20 14.16 8.37 -7.94
C ALA A 20 12.80 7.64 -7.96
N SER A 21 12.05 7.68 -6.85
CA SER A 21 10.71 7.11 -6.77
C SER A 21 9.73 7.85 -7.68
N ILE A 22 9.73 9.18 -7.67
CA ILE A 22 8.89 10.00 -8.55
C ILE A 22 9.20 9.72 -10.02
N ASP A 23 10.47 9.71 -10.40
CA ASP A 23 10.92 9.45 -11.77
C ASP A 23 10.51 8.05 -12.24
N SER A 24 10.47 7.08 -11.34
CA SER A 24 10.06 5.71 -11.63
C SER A 24 8.55 5.54 -11.75
N VAL A 25 7.75 6.20 -10.89
CA VAL A 25 6.31 5.99 -10.77
C VAL A 25 5.50 6.95 -11.66
N SER A 26 5.91 8.22 -11.77
CA SER A 26 5.12 9.24 -12.47
C SER A 26 4.82 8.94 -13.95
N PRO A 27 5.68 8.21 -14.71
CA PRO A 27 5.40 7.89 -16.10
C PRO A 27 4.13 7.08 -16.36
N VAL A 28 3.51 6.47 -15.32
CA VAL A 28 2.23 5.75 -15.47
C VAL A 28 1.12 6.66 -16.00
N SER A 29 1.21 7.96 -15.79
CA SER A 29 0.25 8.95 -16.30
C SER A 29 0.18 8.98 -17.82
N ASN A 30 1.26 8.64 -18.52
CA ASN A 30 1.31 8.56 -19.98
C ASN A 30 0.51 7.37 -20.54
N TYR A 31 0.10 6.44 -19.67
CA TYR A 31 -0.61 5.21 -20.03
C TYR A 31 -2.04 5.17 -19.48
N GLY A 32 -2.61 6.33 -19.16
CA GLY A 32 -4.01 6.45 -18.77
C GLY A 32 -4.33 6.15 -17.29
N VAL A 33 -3.30 6.07 -16.44
CA VAL A 33 -3.47 6.02 -14.98
C VAL A 33 -3.47 7.46 -14.45
N GLU A 34 -4.48 7.82 -13.66
CA GLU A 34 -4.50 9.13 -12.97
C GLU A 34 -3.44 9.12 -11.86
N TYR A 35 -2.36 9.88 -12.03
CA TYR A 35 -1.25 9.94 -11.08
C TYR A 35 -1.37 11.17 -10.16
N ILE A 36 -1.33 10.95 -8.86
CA ILE A 36 -1.45 11.98 -7.81
C ILE A 36 -0.27 11.87 -6.87
N GLN A 37 0.42 12.98 -6.63
CA GLN A 37 1.40 13.11 -5.55
C GLN A 37 0.70 13.64 -4.29
N GLN A 38 0.88 12.95 -3.17
CA GLN A 38 0.37 13.39 -1.89
C GLN A 38 1.52 13.52 -0.89
N ILE A 39 1.74 14.73 -0.40
CA ILE A 39 2.74 14.98 0.64
C ILE A 39 2.21 14.54 2.00
N ASN A 40 3.02 13.78 2.72
CA ASN A 40 2.73 13.26 4.05
C ASN A 40 2.74 14.34 5.12
N VAL A 41 1.93 14.12 6.15
CA VAL A 41 2.02 14.87 7.40
C VAL A 41 3.13 14.25 8.24
N ARG A 42 4.18 15.03 8.53
CA ARG A 42 5.23 14.62 9.46
C ARG A 42 4.84 15.02 10.88
N TYR A 43 4.94 14.06 11.78
CA TYR A 43 4.84 14.31 13.21
C TYR A 43 6.26 14.52 13.78
N LYS A 44 6.46 15.66 14.47
CA LYS A 44 7.73 15.99 15.13
C LYS A 44 7.59 15.79 16.64
N GLY A 45 8.64 15.23 17.26
CA GLY A 45 8.66 15.02 18.71
C GLY A 45 7.52 14.11 19.16
N ASP A 46 6.83 14.52 20.23
CA ASP A 46 5.76 13.76 20.88
C ASP A 46 4.34 14.16 20.44
N ASP A 47 4.20 15.02 19.44
CA ASP A 47 2.89 15.52 18.98
C ASP A 47 1.94 14.40 18.53
N TRP A 48 2.49 13.30 18.04
CA TRP A 48 1.72 12.11 17.66
C TRP A 48 1.04 11.42 18.86
N LYS A 49 1.63 11.52 20.06
CA LYS A 49 1.09 10.89 21.29
C LYS A 49 -0.20 11.55 21.80
N ILE A 50 -0.42 12.80 21.41
CA ILE A 50 -1.65 13.54 21.78
C ILE A 50 -2.77 13.34 20.78
N ASN A 51 -2.52 12.67 19.66
CA ASN A 51 -3.56 12.38 18.68
C ASN A 51 -4.54 11.33 19.26
N PRO A 52 -5.86 11.61 19.31
CA PRO A 52 -6.86 10.68 19.84
C PRO A 52 -6.84 9.29 19.20
N ALA A 53 -6.40 9.21 17.93
CA ALA A 53 -6.27 7.95 17.22
C ALA A 53 -5.20 7.04 17.83
N VAL A 54 -4.13 7.60 18.43
CA VAL A 54 -3.05 6.83 19.08
C VAL A 54 -3.50 6.24 20.43
N SER A 55 -4.34 6.97 21.17
CA SER A 55 -4.82 6.50 22.49
C SER A 55 -5.70 5.25 22.40
N GLN A 56 -6.19 4.91 21.23
CA GLN A 56 -7.00 3.71 20.96
C GLN A 56 -6.17 2.55 20.38
N SER A 57 -4.91 2.79 20.05
CA SER A 57 -4.01 1.78 19.50
C SER A 57 -3.54 0.83 20.60
N GLU A 58 -3.77 -0.46 20.43
CA GLU A 58 -3.22 -1.51 21.29
C GLU A 58 -1.69 -1.69 21.06
N PHE A 59 -1.12 -1.05 20.03
CA PHE A 59 0.27 -1.15 19.59
C PHE A 59 1.03 0.16 19.82
N THR A 60 1.17 0.56 21.06
CA THR A 60 1.86 1.81 21.46
C THR A 60 3.39 1.79 21.31
N ASN A 61 3.97 0.72 20.78
CA ASN A 61 5.42 0.55 20.66
C ASN A 61 5.99 1.02 19.32
N HIS A 62 5.15 1.48 18.40
CA HIS A 62 5.59 2.02 17.12
C HIS A 62 5.76 3.54 17.21
N GLY A 63 6.81 4.05 16.55
CA GLY A 63 7.18 5.47 16.64
C GLY A 63 6.32 6.39 15.73
N PRO A 64 6.60 7.71 15.77
CA PRO A 64 5.87 8.72 15.02
C PRO A 64 5.90 8.49 13.51
N GLY A 65 6.92 7.80 12.98
CA GLY A 65 7.03 7.45 11.56
C GLY A 65 5.93 6.49 11.12
N HIS A 66 5.68 5.42 11.85
CA HIS A 66 4.61 4.47 11.56
C HIS A 66 3.24 5.11 11.60
N PHE A 67 3.01 5.94 12.63
CA PHE A 67 1.76 6.69 12.75
C PHE A 67 1.57 7.67 11.60
N GLY A 68 2.61 8.43 11.23
CA GLY A 68 2.60 9.33 10.08
C GLY A 68 2.31 8.60 8.77
N ALA A 69 2.91 7.44 8.56
CA ALA A 69 2.65 6.58 7.40
C ALA A 69 1.17 6.15 7.36
N PHE A 70 0.63 5.64 8.47
CA PHE A 70 -0.80 5.28 8.54
C PHE A 70 -1.72 6.46 8.23
N GLN A 71 -1.49 7.63 8.86
CA GLN A 71 -2.33 8.81 8.61
C GLN A 71 -2.27 9.26 7.15
N SER A 72 -1.15 9.07 6.50
CA SER A 72 -0.98 9.38 5.08
C SER A 72 -1.74 8.43 4.17
N PHE A 73 -1.68 7.13 4.46
CA PHE A 73 -2.51 6.12 3.78
C PHE A 73 -4.00 6.39 4.00
N LYS A 74 -4.40 6.66 5.24
CA LYS A 74 -5.78 7.03 5.59
C LYS A 74 -6.25 8.24 4.78
N LYS A 75 -5.47 9.31 4.75
CA LYS A 75 -5.77 10.51 3.96
C LYS A 75 -5.88 10.17 2.47
N ALA A 76 -4.94 9.42 1.92
CA ALA A 76 -4.96 9.01 0.52
C ALA A 76 -6.24 8.25 0.17
N MET A 77 -6.65 7.31 1.00
CA MET A 77 -7.90 6.55 0.81
C MET A 77 -9.13 7.44 0.92
N LEU A 78 -9.23 8.28 1.95
CA LEU A 78 -10.40 9.15 2.16
C LEU A 78 -10.60 10.16 1.02
N GLU A 79 -9.52 10.72 0.48
CA GLU A 79 -9.58 11.76 -0.55
C GLU A 79 -9.68 11.19 -1.98
N ASN A 80 -9.14 9.99 -2.23
CA ASN A 80 -8.93 9.50 -3.59
C ASN A 80 -9.67 8.20 -3.93
N PHE A 81 -10.14 7.42 -2.96
CA PHE A 81 -10.88 6.19 -3.22
C PHE A 81 -12.36 6.51 -3.48
N THR A 82 -12.63 7.13 -4.62
CA THR A 82 -13.95 7.57 -5.05
C THR A 82 -14.76 6.41 -5.67
N SER A 83 -16.08 6.58 -5.80
CA SER A 83 -16.97 5.53 -6.35
C SER A 83 -16.87 5.38 -7.88
N ASP A 84 -16.20 6.27 -8.56
CA ASP A 84 -16.13 6.35 -10.01
C ASP A 84 -14.82 5.77 -10.60
N ILE A 85 -13.96 5.15 -9.78
CA ILE A 85 -12.76 4.43 -10.22
C ILE A 85 -12.90 2.94 -10.02
N ASP A 86 -12.19 2.14 -10.82
CA ASP A 86 -12.16 0.68 -10.69
C ASP A 86 -11.19 0.21 -9.61
N ALA A 87 -10.12 0.99 -9.39
CA ALA A 87 -9.15 0.69 -8.34
C ALA A 87 -8.39 1.94 -7.90
N LEU A 88 -8.00 1.96 -6.62
CA LEU A 88 -7.00 2.86 -6.06
C LEU A 88 -5.68 2.11 -5.89
N VAL A 89 -4.59 2.70 -6.38
CA VAL A 89 -3.23 2.22 -6.13
C VAL A 89 -2.55 3.15 -5.14
N LEU A 90 -1.92 2.59 -4.12
CA LEU A 90 -1.13 3.34 -3.15
C LEU A 90 0.33 2.93 -3.27
N CYS A 91 1.21 3.90 -3.48
CA CYS A 91 2.65 3.71 -3.50
C CYS A 91 3.31 4.53 -2.39
N GLU A 92 4.24 3.92 -1.66
CA GLU A 92 5.07 4.61 -0.66
C GLU A 92 6.15 5.48 -1.33
N CYS A 93 6.71 6.43 -0.56
CA CYS A 93 7.69 7.41 -1.02
C CYS A 93 9.01 6.83 -1.57
N ASP A 94 9.25 5.56 -1.36
CA ASP A 94 10.42 4.82 -1.79
C ASP A 94 10.09 3.67 -2.76
N CYS A 95 8.88 3.68 -3.29
CA CYS A 95 8.45 2.71 -4.29
C CYS A 95 9.18 2.94 -5.61
N ILE A 96 9.86 1.92 -6.12
CA ILE A 96 10.50 1.90 -7.45
C ILE A 96 9.81 0.86 -8.32
N ILE A 97 9.32 1.25 -9.49
CA ILE A 97 8.85 0.33 -10.52
C ILE A 97 10.06 -0.25 -11.24
N GLU A 98 10.25 -1.58 -11.18
CA GLU A 98 11.42 -2.28 -11.76
C GLU A 98 11.26 -2.62 -13.24
N THR A 99 10.04 -2.55 -13.75
CA THR A 99 9.71 -2.96 -15.12
C THR A 99 9.45 -1.76 -16.02
N PRO A 100 9.49 -1.91 -17.35
CA PRO A 100 9.01 -0.87 -18.26
C PRO A 100 7.59 -0.43 -17.89
N THR A 101 7.32 0.87 -17.95
CA THR A 101 6.05 1.46 -17.46
C THR A 101 4.82 0.90 -18.18
N ASP A 102 4.91 0.65 -19.49
CA ASP A 102 3.84 0.05 -20.28
C ASP A 102 3.51 -1.37 -19.79
N PHE A 103 4.54 -2.17 -19.50
CA PHE A 103 4.38 -3.51 -18.93
C PHE A 103 3.77 -3.46 -17.52
N PHE A 104 4.25 -2.54 -16.69
CA PHE A 104 3.67 -2.33 -15.35
C PHE A 104 2.17 -2.01 -15.45
N VAL A 105 1.79 -1.07 -16.33
CA VAL A 105 0.38 -0.66 -16.49
C VAL A 105 -0.47 -1.78 -17.08
N GLU A 106 0.08 -2.60 -18.01
CA GLU A 106 -0.59 -3.79 -18.49
C GLU A 106 -0.89 -4.77 -17.35
N LYS A 107 0.12 -5.09 -16.53
CA LYS A 107 -0.04 -5.99 -15.38
C LYS A 107 -0.97 -5.42 -14.31
N LEU A 108 -0.93 -4.10 -14.10
CA LEU A 108 -1.86 -3.41 -13.20
C LEU A 108 -3.32 -3.57 -13.67
N ASN A 109 -3.62 -3.34 -14.95
CA ASN A 109 -4.97 -3.56 -15.51
C ASN A 109 -5.41 -5.04 -15.36
N ARG A 110 -4.52 -6.01 -15.62
CA ARG A 110 -4.81 -7.43 -15.41
C ARG A 110 -5.03 -7.74 -13.93
N GLY A 111 -4.28 -7.11 -13.03
CA GLY A 111 -4.47 -7.22 -11.59
C GLY A 111 -5.83 -6.73 -11.12
N VAL A 112 -6.34 -5.62 -11.68
CA VAL A 112 -7.70 -5.13 -11.38
C VAL A 112 -8.75 -6.14 -11.85
N SER A 113 -8.62 -6.70 -13.07
CA SER A 113 -9.51 -7.76 -13.56
C SER A 113 -9.44 -9.02 -12.68
N PHE A 114 -8.24 -9.42 -12.28
CA PHE A 114 -8.03 -10.54 -11.35
C PHE A 114 -8.76 -10.30 -10.01
N CYS A 115 -8.67 -9.09 -9.47
CA CYS A 115 -9.38 -8.75 -8.24
C CYS A 115 -10.90 -8.89 -8.39
N GLN A 116 -11.46 -8.45 -9.51
CA GLN A 116 -12.89 -8.54 -9.80
C GLN A 116 -13.35 -9.99 -9.95
N ASP A 117 -12.62 -10.80 -10.71
CA ASP A 117 -13.01 -12.17 -11.04
C ASP A 117 -12.86 -13.15 -9.84
N TYR A 118 -11.87 -12.90 -8.99
CA TYR A 118 -11.54 -13.77 -7.85
C TYR A 118 -12.02 -13.22 -6.49
N GLY A 119 -12.70 -12.07 -6.47
CA GLY A 119 -13.15 -11.43 -5.22
C GLY A 119 -11.98 -11.03 -4.30
N ILE A 120 -10.87 -10.60 -4.89
CA ILE A 120 -9.70 -10.13 -4.17
C ILE A 120 -9.96 -8.71 -3.68
N GLU A 121 -9.65 -8.45 -2.42
CA GLU A 121 -9.93 -7.17 -1.77
C GLU A 121 -8.68 -6.31 -1.58
N TYR A 122 -7.51 -6.91 -1.76
CA TYR A 122 -6.19 -6.28 -1.64
C TYR A 122 -5.20 -7.04 -2.51
N LEU A 123 -4.50 -6.37 -3.42
CA LEU A 123 -3.49 -6.96 -4.28
C LEU A 123 -2.15 -6.26 -4.06
N SER A 124 -1.11 -7.01 -3.68
CA SER A 124 0.25 -6.50 -3.59
C SER A 124 1.00 -6.69 -4.90
N LEU A 125 1.61 -5.61 -5.40
CA LEU A 125 2.48 -5.59 -6.59
C LEU A 125 3.97 -5.58 -6.24
N GLY A 126 4.32 -5.37 -4.95
CA GLY A 126 5.68 -5.22 -4.47
C GLY A 126 6.16 -6.31 -3.52
N SER A 127 5.36 -7.34 -3.27
CA SER A 127 5.72 -8.36 -2.28
C SER A 127 6.86 -9.23 -2.73
N ARG A 128 7.88 -9.35 -1.87
CA ARG A 128 8.80 -10.50 -1.91
C ARG A 128 8.30 -11.56 -0.96
N PHE A 129 8.33 -12.83 -1.37
CA PHE A 129 8.35 -13.94 -0.44
C PHE A 129 9.68 -13.90 0.30
N VAL A 130 9.71 -13.22 1.44
CA VAL A 130 10.90 -13.21 2.30
C VAL A 130 10.97 -14.59 2.95
N ASN A 131 11.85 -15.45 2.43
CA ASN A 131 12.20 -16.69 3.10
C ASN A 131 12.59 -16.37 4.55
N GLY A 132 11.78 -16.82 5.51
CA GLY A 132 12.14 -16.88 6.91
C GLY A 132 11.33 -16.02 7.90
N PHE A 133 10.50 -15.06 7.48
CA PHE A 133 9.78 -14.19 8.43
C PHE A 133 8.31 -14.52 8.68
N LEU A 134 7.68 -15.27 7.78
CA LEU A 134 6.32 -15.77 8.00
C LEU A 134 6.29 -17.24 7.56
N GLN A 135 5.55 -18.07 8.29
CA GLN A 135 5.15 -19.37 7.77
C GLN A 135 4.63 -19.16 6.35
N SER A 136 5.11 -19.95 5.40
CA SER A 136 4.77 -19.80 3.98
C SER A 136 3.26 -19.54 3.85
N PRO A 137 2.85 -18.41 3.26
CA PRO A 137 1.43 -18.16 3.07
C PRO A 137 0.87 -19.28 2.18
N GLU A 138 -0.34 -19.72 2.44
CA GLU A 138 -1.04 -20.59 1.51
C GLU A 138 -1.22 -19.84 0.20
N LEU A 139 -0.71 -20.41 -0.90
CA LEU A 139 -0.80 -19.83 -2.23
C LEU A 139 -1.70 -20.70 -3.08
N GLU A 140 -2.76 -20.12 -3.57
CA GLU A 140 -3.67 -20.73 -4.54
C GLU A 140 -3.39 -20.18 -5.93
N GLU A 141 -3.21 -21.05 -6.90
CA GLU A 141 -3.05 -20.69 -8.31
C GLU A 141 -4.36 -20.07 -8.83
N ALA A 142 -4.21 -19.04 -9.66
CA ALA A 142 -5.31 -18.43 -10.41
C ALA A 142 -5.20 -18.81 -11.90
N PRO A 143 -5.83 -19.91 -12.38
CA PRO A 143 -5.59 -20.45 -13.72
C PRO A 143 -5.81 -19.46 -14.87
N ASN A 144 -6.78 -18.56 -14.74
CA ASN A 144 -7.07 -17.53 -15.74
C ASN A 144 -6.12 -16.32 -15.64
N TYR A 145 -5.39 -16.22 -14.56
CA TYR A 145 -4.46 -15.15 -14.23
C TYR A 145 -3.12 -15.71 -13.76
N PRO A 146 -2.33 -16.33 -14.67
CA PRO A 146 -1.12 -17.05 -14.30
C PRO A 146 -0.03 -16.18 -13.67
N ASP A 147 -0.17 -14.87 -13.75
CA ASP A 147 0.75 -13.91 -13.14
C ASP A 147 0.48 -13.68 -11.64
N PHE A 148 -0.63 -14.20 -11.11
CA PHE A 148 -1.07 -13.91 -9.74
C PHE A 148 -1.30 -15.17 -8.92
N TYR A 149 -1.18 -15.02 -7.60
CA TYR A 149 -1.66 -15.98 -6.61
C TYR A 149 -2.76 -15.35 -5.77
N VAL A 150 -3.71 -16.19 -5.32
CA VAL A 150 -4.57 -15.88 -4.18
C VAL A 150 -3.87 -16.31 -2.90
N THR A 151 -3.97 -15.54 -1.84
CA THR A 151 -3.37 -15.81 -0.53
C THR A 151 -4.31 -15.39 0.59
N ASN A 152 -4.08 -15.91 1.78
CA ASN A 152 -4.81 -15.54 2.99
C ASN A 152 -4.04 -14.56 3.89
N LYS A 153 -2.90 -14.04 3.44
CA LYS A 153 -2.06 -13.09 4.20
C LYS A 153 -1.67 -11.90 3.35
N ILE A 154 -1.73 -10.72 3.93
CA ILE A 154 -1.19 -9.48 3.36
C ILE A 154 0.29 -9.40 3.72
N ILE A 155 1.12 -9.10 2.72
CA ILE A 155 2.56 -8.94 2.87
C ILE A 155 2.95 -7.62 2.23
N LEU A 156 3.42 -6.67 3.04
CA LEU A 156 4.00 -5.37 2.66
C LEU A 156 3.08 -4.45 1.84
N ALA A 157 3.08 -3.17 2.17
CA ALA A 157 2.21 -2.13 1.59
C ALA A 157 2.91 -1.19 0.59
N HIS A 158 4.12 -1.52 0.07
CA HIS A 158 4.91 -0.59 -0.76
C HIS A 158 4.23 -0.16 -2.07
N CYS A 159 3.51 -1.09 -2.70
CA CYS A 159 2.68 -0.82 -3.88
C CYS A 159 1.48 -1.76 -3.84
N VAL A 160 0.32 -1.20 -3.54
CA VAL A 160 -0.90 -1.98 -3.33
C VAL A 160 -2.03 -1.49 -4.20
N VAL A 161 -2.87 -2.42 -4.66
CA VAL A 161 -4.10 -2.16 -5.40
C VAL A 161 -5.28 -2.47 -4.50
N LEU A 162 -6.14 -1.49 -4.31
CA LEU A 162 -7.42 -1.61 -3.62
C LEU A 162 -8.53 -1.56 -4.68
N PRO A 163 -9.16 -2.69 -5.02
CA PRO A 163 -10.23 -2.71 -6.01
C PRO A 163 -11.49 -2.02 -5.49
N GLN A 164 -12.32 -1.49 -6.38
CA GLN A 164 -13.56 -0.78 -6.03
C GLN A 164 -14.48 -1.60 -5.13
N SER A 165 -14.48 -2.93 -5.27
CA SER A 165 -15.29 -3.85 -4.43
C SER A 165 -14.93 -3.78 -2.94
N SER A 166 -13.70 -3.41 -2.59
CA SER A 166 -13.26 -3.28 -1.19
C SER A 166 -13.53 -1.89 -0.60
N ARG A 167 -13.93 -0.91 -1.41
CA ARG A 167 -14.05 0.49 -1.01
C ARG A 167 -14.96 0.70 0.21
N GLN A 168 -16.19 0.20 0.15
CA GLN A 168 -17.16 0.42 1.23
C GLN A 168 -16.61 -0.09 2.55
N PHE A 169 -16.13 -1.33 2.54
CA PHE A 169 -15.51 -1.96 3.71
C PHE A 169 -14.33 -1.14 4.26
N ILE A 170 -13.41 -0.69 3.38
CA ILE A 170 -12.24 0.09 3.80
C ILE A 170 -12.69 1.43 4.41
N MET A 171 -13.66 2.13 3.84
CA MET A 171 -14.16 3.39 4.40
C MET A 171 -14.77 3.19 5.81
N GLU A 172 -15.60 2.17 5.99
CA GLU A 172 -16.18 1.82 7.30
C GLU A 172 -15.09 1.43 8.31
N ALA A 173 -14.07 0.70 7.86
CA ALA A 173 -12.96 0.30 8.70
C ALA A 173 -12.07 1.47 9.13
N LEU A 174 -11.86 2.47 8.27
CA LEU A 174 -11.10 3.68 8.61
C LEU A 174 -11.78 4.54 9.69
N GLU A 175 -13.10 4.44 9.81
CA GLU A 175 -13.85 5.08 10.90
C GLU A 175 -13.80 4.28 12.20
N LYS A 176 -13.82 2.94 12.09
CA LYS A 176 -13.93 2.03 13.23
C LYS A 176 -12.60 1.70 13.89
N TYR A 177 -11.52 1.57 13.09
CA TYR A 177 -10.22 1.09 13.56
C TYR A 177 -9.14 2.16 13.39
N SER A 178 -8.30 2.29 14.40
CA SER A 178 -7.13 3.18 14.38
C SER A 178 -5.88 2.38 14.73
N TRP A 179 -4.88 2.39 13.83
CA TRP A 179 -3.62 1.66 13.97
C TRP A 179 -2.45 2.57 13.59
N ASP A 180 -1.25 2.19 13.98
CA ASP A 180 -0.06 3.02 13.80
C ASP A 180 0.85 2.62 12.62
N SER A 181 0.52 1.55 11.89
CA SER A 181 1.22 1.11 10.66
C SER A 181 0.24 0.64 9.60
N PRO A 182 0.42 1.02 8.32
CA PRO A 182 -0.45 0.57 7.23
C PRO A 182 -0.51 -0.95 7.10
N ASP A 183 0.63 -1.64 7.15
CA ASP A 183 0.73 -3.09 7.00
C ASP A 183 -0.05 -3.81 8.10
N ILE A 184 0.13 -3.36 9.35
CA ILE A 184 -0.57 -3.92 10.50
C ILE A 184 -2.06 -3.63 10.38
N TRP A 185 -2.43 -2.41 10.02
CA TRP A 185 -3.82 -2.02 9.89
C TRP A 185 -4.56 -2.88 8.87
N PHE A 186 -4.02 -3.06 7.67
CA PHE A 186 -4.64 -3.91 6.66
C PHE A 186 -4.80 -5.36 7.15
N ASN A 187 -3.75 -5.96 7.72
CA ASN A 187 -3.80 -7.34 8.21
C ASN A 187 -4.85 -7.52 9.30
N GLU A 188 -4.83 -6.67 10.34
CA GLU A 188 -5.72 -6.79 11.49
C GLU A 188 -7.18 -6.52 11.13
N VAL A 189 -7.43 -5.49 10.33
CA VAL A 189 -8.79 -5.12 9.95
C VAL A 189 -9.44 -6.20 9.09
N PHE A 190 -8.73 -6.69 8.08
CA PHE A 190 -9.25 -7.77 7.24
C PHE A 190 -9.46 -9.06 8.04
N TRP A 191 -8.52 -9.42 8.92
CA TRP A 191 -8.65 -10.60 9.77
C TRP A 191 -9.83 -10.49 10.73
N ARG A 192 -10.01 -9.37 11.42
CA ARG A 192 -11.11 -9.14 12.37
C ARG A 192 -12.49 -9.19 11.71
N GLU A 193 -12.58 -8.79 10.48
CA GLU A 193 -13.83 -8.82 9.70
C GLU A 193 -14.02 -10.14 8.91
N GLY A 194 -13.19 -11.16 9.19
CA GLY A 194 -13.29 -12.48 8.57
C GLY A 194 -12.97 -12.51 7.08
N ARG A 195 -12.22 -11.52 6.59
CA ARG A 195 -11.80 -11.41 5.19
C ARG A 195 -10.40 -11.97 5.02
N SER A 196 -10.22 -12.83 4.03
CA SER A 196 -8.96 -13.57 3.86
C SER A 196 -8.58 -13.83 2.40
N ARG A 197 -9.13 -13.07 1.45
CA ARG A 197 -8.82 -13.24 0.04
C ARG A 197 -8.00 -12.06 -0.46
N PHE A 198 -6.69 -12.28 -0.52
CA PHE A 198 -5.72 -11.30 -1.00
C PHE A 198 -5.04 -11.80 -2.26
N GLY A 199 -4.48 -10.89 -3.03
CA GLY A 199 -3.72 -11.20 -4.22
C GLY A 199 -2.25 -10.82 -4.07
N ILE A 200 -1.39 -11.60 -4.71
CA ILE A 200 0.03 -11.30 -4.86
C ILE A 200 0.43 -11.53 -6.30
N ILE A 201 1.20 -10.62 -6.87
CA ILE A 201 1.82 -10.84 -8.16
C ILE A 201 3.04 -11.76 -8.02
N LYS A 202 3.21 -12.72 -8.95
CA LYS A 202 4.33 -13.67 -8.94
C LYS A 202 5.66 -13.01 -9.23
N GLU A 203 5.68 -12.15 -10.22
CA GLU A 203 6.84 -11.34 -10.59
C GLU A 203 6.71 -9.97 -9.91
N ARG A 204 7.68 -9.63 -9.08
CA ARG A 204 7.69 -8.35 -8.40
C ARG A 204 7.78 -7.21 -9.43
N LEU A 205 6.79 -6.33 -9.47
CA LEU A 205 6.75 -5.17 -10.36
C LEU A 205 7.33 -3.91 -9.73
N ALA A 206 7.28 -3.83 -8.41
CA ALA A 206 7.76 -2.70 -7.65
C ALA A 206 8.54 -3.17 -6.42
N HIS A 207 9.50 -2.38 -5.97
CA HIS A 207 10.25 -2.64 -4.74
C HIS A 207 10.44 -1.36 -3.93
N GLN A 208 10.84 -1.53 -2.69
CA GLN A 208 11.31 -0.43 -1.85
C GLN A 208 12.75 -0.10 -2.26
N HIS A 209 13.04 1.17 -2.50
CA HIS A 209 14.40 1.63 -2.80
C HIS A 209 15.36 1.20 -1.69
N GLU A 210 16.50 0.62 -2.06
CA GLU A 210 17.53 0.21 -1.11
C GLU A 210 18.06 1.45 -0.37
N GLY A 211 17.97 1.43 0.95
CA GLY A 211 18.40 2.51 1.81
C GLY A 211 17.83 2.37 3.21
N ILE A 212 18.32 3.20 4.12
CA ILE A 212 17.78 3.23 5.47
C ILE A 212 16.37 3.82 5.40
N SER A 213 15.37 3.05 5.81
CA SER A 213 13.99 3.52 5.93
C SER A 213 13.95 4.79 6.77
N LEU A 214 13.21 5.81 6.35
CA LEU A 214 13.01 7.01 7.16
C LEU A 214 12.33 6.68 8.50
N ILE A 215 11.59 5.59 8.52
CA ILE A 215 10.98 5.03 9.73
C ILE A 215 12.07 4.52 10.69
N ASP A 216 13.07 3.79 10.18
CA ASP A 216 14.18 3.25 10.97
C ASP A 216 15.14 4.33 11.47
N ASN A 217 15.33 5.42 10.74
CA ASN A 217 16.18 6.54 11.18
C ASN A 217 15.59 7.26 12.39
N VAL A 218 14.29 7.45 12.44
CA VAL A 218 13.61 8.03 13.62
C VAL A 218 13.76 7.10 14.83
N TRP A 219 13.81 5.79 14.59
CA TRP A 219 13.97 4.79 15.65
C TRP A 219 15.39 4.75 16.25
N LYS A 220 16.43 5.02 15.44
CA LYS A 220 17.83 5.02 15.89
C LYS A 220 18.25 6.28 16.64
N GLU A 221 17.59 7.40 16.37
CA GLU A 221 17.87 8.66 17.09
C GLU A 221 17.11 8.76 18.43
N SER A 222 16.16 7.88 18.70
CA SER A 222 15.39 7.85 19.95
C SER A 222 15.88 6.82 20.98
N GLN A 223 17.00 6.12 20.71
CA GLN A 223 17.74 5.27 21.65
C GLN A 223 19.00 5.99 22.13
#